data_b249c407375f5cd9b27291f4c22d86fd
#
_entry.id   b249c407375f5cd9b27291f4c22d86fd
#
_cell.length_a   1.000
_cell.length_b   1.000
_cell.length_c   1.000
_cell.angle_alpha   90.00
_cell.angle_beta   90.00
_cell.angle_gamma   90.00
#
_symmetry.space_group_name_H-M   'P 1'
#
loop_
_entity.id
_entity.type
_entity.pdbx_description
1 polymer ?
#
loop_
_entity_poly.entity_id
_entity_poly.type
_entity_poly.pdbx_seq_one_letter_code
_entity_poly.pdbx_strand_id
1 'polypeptide(L)'
;MKIDVIKNKLTCQLSRLKSVLTPIPLGGVGGGLLLLLCFLLASCGLYNKYERPDDINTKGLIRDLVNDGDTLQVNSDENFGNLPWREVFTDPQLQGLIETALENNTDLRNAALNVKMMQTALTVSKLAFLPSIAVAPQGTISQVQMDGASVNRTYQIPISASWNVDLFGNLLSQKRSAQMKLLAVKDYQVVVQTNIICGVANLYYTLMMLDEQMNIITDMEKLTKETWDMMKLQMELGRARSTSVQTAEASYYSVQAQKAALKQQIREMENAMSLLLNEAGHQIPRGSFYNQSLPTQFSSGVGIQLLSNRADVHAAEMSLAQCFYDTETARSRFYPNITITGTAMFTNSLGTQVVNPGKWILSAVGSLTQPIFAHGQIVAGLKVAKAQQEQALNTFQQTILKAGNEVSNALVAYNTCEEKSILDEKMVKIYEQNVEDTRQLYTSKGSSYLEVIQAQSGLLNARISKVTDDLNKMQAVVNLYQALGGGSK
;
A
#
# COMPACT_ATOMS: atom_id res chain seq x y z
N MET A 1 -11.44 18.76 -30.80
CA MET A 1 -10.30 19.71 -30.63
C MET A 1 -8.91 19.03 -30.53
N LYS A 2 -8.75 17.77 -30.08
CA LYS A 2 -7.43 17.06 -30.07
C LYS A 2 -7.01 16.46 -31.43
N ILE A 3 -7.91 16.19 -32.34
CA ILE A 3 -7.58 15.66 -33.69
C ILE A 3 -6.96 16.71 -34.61
N ASP A 4 -7.29 17.97 -34.41
CA ASP A 4 -6.75 19.07 -35.24
C ASP A 4 -5.32 19.46 -34.86
N VAL A 5 -4.94 19.30 -33.59
CA VAL A 5 -3.57 19.56 -33.12
C VAL A 5 -2.60 18.49 -33.64
N ILE A 6 -3.06 17.24 -33.74
CA ILE A 6 -2.25 16.12 -34.30
C ILE A 6 -2.10 16.28 -35.82
N LYS A 7 -3.20 16.69 -36.52
CA LYS A 7 -3.10 17.00 -37.94
C LYS A 7 -2.15 18.17 -38.24
N ASN A 8 -2.17 19.23 -37.44
CA ASN A 8 -1.26 20.37 -37.61
C ASN A 8 0.21 20.06 -37.31
N LYS A 9 0.50 19.19 -36.33
CA LYS A 9 1.87 18.71 -36.10
C LYS A 9 2.36 17.80 -37.21
N LEU A 10 1.51 16.92 -37.75
CA LEU A 10 1.87 16.07 -38.90
C LEU A 10 2.09 16.85 -40.20
N THR A 11 1.25 17.86 -40.47
CA THR A 11 1.41 18.73 -41.67
C THR A 11 2.63 19.60 -41.56
N CYS A 12 2.98 20.11 -40.39
CA CYS A 12 4.25 20.88 -40.17
C CYS A 12 5.49 19.99 -40.33
N GLN A 13 5.44 18.71 -39.93
CA GLN A 13 6.56 17.77 -40.18
C GLN A 13 6.67 17.34 -41.64
N LEU A 14 5.56 17.15 -42.34
CA LEU A 14 5.52 16.81 -43.77
C LEU A 14 5.98 17.98 -44.68
N SER A 15 5.73 19.22 -44.25
CA SER A 15 6.21 20.40 -45.02
C SER A 15 7.74 20.59 -44.85
N ARG A 16 8.31 20.29 -43.70
CA ARG A 16 9.77 20.31 -43.50
C ARG A 16 10.48 19.16 -44.22
N LEU A 17 9.83 18.00 -44.40
CA LEU A 17 10.39 16.89 -45.18
C LEU A 17 10.40 17.19 -46.69
N LYS A 18 9.41 17.94 -47.20
CA LYS A 18 9.39 18.34 -48.63
C LYS A 18 10.47 19.36 -49.02
N SER A 19 10.96 20.19 -48.07
CA SER A 19 12.00 21.20 -48.36
C SER A 19 13.41 20.65 -48.33
N VAL A 20 13.61 19.40 -47.86
CA VAL A 20 14.93 18.73 -47.75
C VAL A 20 15.16 17.71 -48.89
N LEU A 21 14.09 17.34 -49.63
CA LEU A 21 14.15 16.41 -50.76
C LEU A 21 14.43 17.15 -52.06
N THR A 22 15.59 17.75 -52.22
CA THR A 22 16.15 18.02 -53.55
C THR A 22 16.81 16.73 -54.08
N PRO A 23 16.70 16.41 -55.37
CA PRO A 23 17.19 15.16 -55.95
C PRO A 23 18.74 15.13 -55.90
N ILE A 24 19.29 14.31 -54.99
CA ILE A 24 20.72 14.00 -54.94
C ILE A 24 20.93 12.66 -55.68
N PRO A 25 21.89 12.56 -56.60
CA PRO A 25 22.10 11.36 -57.42
C PRO A 25 22.54 10.17 -56.52
N LEU A 26 21.80 9.09 -56.62
CA LEU A 26 22.04 7.79 -55.95
C LEU A 26 23.25 7.10 -56.59
N GLY A 27 24.45 7.36 -56.07
CA GLY A 27 25.64 6.64 -56.45
C GLY A 27 26.76 6.88 -55.44
N GLY A 28 26.99 5.94 -54.55
CA GLY A 28 28.13 5.98 -53.65
C GLY A 28 27.79 5.87 -52.16
N VAL A 29 28.79 5.55 -51.35
CA VAL A 29 28.75 5.35 -49.87
C VAL A 29 28.02 6.47 -49.09
N GLY A 30 27.80 7.65 -49.69
CA GLY A 30 27.05 8.77 -49.11
C GLY A 30 25.52 8.53 -48.92
N GLY A 31 24.88 7.73 -49.77
CA GLY A 31 23.43 7.46 -49.66
C GLY A 31 23.03 6.62 -48.42
N GLY A 32 23.92 5.69 -48.05
CA GLY A 32 23.75 4.91 -46.82
C GLY A 32 23.92 5.74 -45.55
N LEU A 33 24.84 6.70 -45.58
CA LEU A 33 25.09 7.60 -44.45
C LEU A 33 23.93 8.59 -44.24
N LEU A 34 23.31 9.06 -45.30
CA LEU A 34 22.15 9.96 -45.26
C LEU A 34 20.86 9.25 -44.76
N LEU A 35 20.65 7.99 -45.18
CA LEU A 35 19.58 7.15 -44.64
C LEU A 35 19.79 6.87 -43.16
N LEU A 36 21.02 6.60 -42.73
CA LEU A 36 21.36 6.39 -41.31
C LEU A 36 21.14 7.68 -40.51
N LEU A 37 21.46 8.84 -41.05
CA LEU A 37 21.24 10.15 -40.41
C LEU A 37 19.73 10.48 -40.32
N CYS A 38 18.93 10.14 -41.32
CA CYS A 38 17.47 10.29 -41.29
C CYS A 38 16.83 9.35 -40.24
N PHE A 39 17.34 8.14 -40.06
CA PHE A 39 16.91 7.22 -38.98
C PHE A 39 17.31 7.76 -37.60
N LEU A 40 18.47 8.39 -37.46
CA LEU A 40 18.88 9.01 -36.17
C LEU A 40 18.04 10.24 -35.82
N LEU A 41 17.57 11.01 -36.81
CA LEU A 41 16.70 12.18 -36.59
C LEU A 41 15.26 11.81 -36.32
N ALA A 42 14.80 10.62 -36.79
CA ALA A 42 13.47 10.09 -36.45
C ALA A 42 13.35 9.53 -35.00
N SER A 43 14.48 9.42 -34.31
CA SER A 43 14.58 8.85 -32.95
C SER A 43 14.00 9.73 -31.82
N CYS A 44 13.70 11.01 -32.07
CA CYS A 44 13.24 11.95 -31.02
C CYS A 44 11.93 11.59 -30.33
N GLY A 45 11.11 10.68 -30.91
CA GLY A 45 9.84 10.24 -30.29
C GLY A 45 9.94 8.97 -29.44
N LEU A 46 11.10 8.32 -29.37
CA LEU A 46 11.31 7.03 -28.70
C LEU A 46 11.80 7.14 -27.23
N TYR A 47 12.23 8.34 -26.83
CA TYR A 47 12.80 8.60 -25.50
C TYR A 47 11.86 9.43 -24.61
N ASN A 48 10.55 9.24 -24.74
CA ASN A 48 9.57 9.97 -23.94
C ASN A 48 9.83 9.77 -22.45
N LYS A 49 9.67 10.85 -21.67
CA LYS A 49 9.66 10.80 -20.22
C LYS A 49 8.23 10.74 -19.75
N TYR A 50 8.00 10.04 -18.64
CA TYR A 50 6.72 10.07 -17.97
C TYR A 50 6.46 11.49 -17.44
N GLU A 51 5.28 11.99 -17.68
CA GLU A 51 4.73 13.22 -17.11
C GLU A 51 3.41 12.89 -16.47
N ARG A 52 3.15 13.46 -15.29
CA ARG A 52 1.90 13.24 -14.57
C ARG A 52 0.74 13.75 -15.42
N PRO A 53 -0.37 13.01 -15.57
CA PRO A 53 -1.55 13.49 -16.28
C PRO A 53 -2.16 14.72 -15.62
N ASP A 54 -2.41 15.79 -16.40
CA ASP A 54 -3.02 17.05 -15.91
C ASP A 54 -4.55 16.94 -15.71
N ASP A 55 -5.20 15.95 -16.32
CA ASP A 55 -6.66 15.78 -16.37
C ASP A 55 -7.22 15.08 -15.11
N ILE A 56 -6.53 15.07 -13.99
CA ILE A 56 -7.01 14.44 -12.75
C ILE A 56 -7.99 15.42 -12.07
N ASN A 57 -9.27 15.02 -12.04
CA ASN A 57 -10.29 15.82 -11.37
C ASN A 57 -10.12 15.73 -9.84
N THR A 58 -9.57 16.78 -9.26
CA THR A 58 -9.33 16.91 -7.81
C THR A 58 -10.31 17.85 -7.12
N LYS A 59 -11.30 18.40 -7.85
CA LYS A 59 -12.29 19.31 -7.29
C LYS A 59 -13.34 18.55 -6.48
N GLY A 60 -13.59 19.01 -5.25
CA GLY A 60 -14.61 18.42 -4.38
C GLY A 60 -14.24 17.07 -3.77
N LEU A 61 -12.94 16.73 -3.68
CA LEU A 61 -12.48 15.46 -3.10
C LEU A 61 -12.82 15.31 -1.61
N ILE A 62 -12.89 16.41 -0.87
CA ILE A 62 -13.25 16.43 0.54
C ILE A 62 -14.51 17.27 0.67
N ARG A 63 -15.63 16.61 1.05
CA ARG A 63 -16.97 17.21 1.04
C ARG A 63 -17.15 18.32 2.07
N ASP A 64 -16.50 18.25 3.22
CA ASP A 64 -16.78 19.07 4.40
C ASP A 64 -15.70 20.12 4.68
N LEU A 65 -14.87 20.46 3.69
CA LEU A 65 -14.03 21.67 3.77
C LEU A 65 -14.93 22.90 3.69
N VAL A 66 -15.17 23.50 4.84
CA VAL A 66 -15.93 24.73 5.00
C VAL A 66 -15.26 25.83 4.18
N ASN A 67 -16.02 26.41 3.23
CA ASN A 67 -15.74 27.54 2.37
C ASN A 67 -14.86 27.30 1.12
N ASP A 68 -15.52 27.33 -0.02
CA ASP A 68 -15.00 27.43 -1.39
C ASP A 68 -14.13 28.71 -1.67
N GLY A 69 -13.84 29.51 -0.63
CA GLY A 69 -13.12 30.77 -0.75
C GLY A 69 -11.77 30.84 -0.03
N ASP A 70 -11.51 29.95 0.92
CA ASP A 70 -10.23 29.93 1.62
C ASP A 70 -9.25 28.98 0.91
N THR A 71 -8.54 29.52 -0.07
CA THR A 71 -7.18 29.07 -0.37
C THR A 71 -6.32 29.39 0.85
N LEU A 72 -6.51 28.64 1.93
CA LEU A 72 -5.61 28.67 3.06
C LEU A 72 -4.25 28.24 2.52
N GLN A 73 -3.31 29.17 2.54
CA GLN A 73 -1.90 28.88 2.39
C GLN A 73 -1.53 27.98 3.57
N VAL A 74 -1.70 26.67 3.36
CA VAL A 74 -1.27 25.68 4.33
C VAL A 74 0.24 25.69 4.29
N ASN A 75 0.85 26.19 5.35
CA ASN A 75 2.25 25.90 5.61
C ASN A 75 2.38 24.38 5.64
N SER A 76 3.02 23.82 4.64
CA SER A 76 3.19 22.36 4.45
C SER A 76 3.85 21.68 5.67
N ASP A 77 4.48 22.44 6.54
CA ASP A 77 5.27 21.97 7.66
C ASP A 77 4.44 21.76 8.95
N GLU A 78 3.22 22.32 9.04
CA GLU A 78 2.33 22.19 10.22
C GLU A 78 1.22 21.13 10.05
N ASN A 79 1.32 20.25 9.06
CA ASN A 79 0.31 19.24 8.83
C ASN A 79 0.40 18.12 9.86
N PHE A 80 -0.75 17.75 10.47
CA PHE A 80 -0.89 16.64 11.42
C PHE A 80 -0.31 15.30 10.88
N GLY A 81 -0.47 14.99 9.59
CA GLY A 81 0.13 13.81 8.95
C GLY A 81 1.66 13.85 8.82
N ASN A 82 2.31 15.02 8.97
CA ASN A 82 3.76 15.16 8.92
C ASN A 82 4.43 15.00 10.29
N LEU A 83 3.63 14.97 11.38
CA LEU A 83 4.17 14.75 12.72
C LEU A 83 4.76 13.35 12.86
N PRO A 84 5.90 13.20 13.51
CA PRO A 84 6.42 11.88 13.87
C PRO A 84 5.39 11.15 14.77
N TRP A 85 5.21 9.86 14.56
CA TRP A 85 4.24 9.08 15.33
C TRP A 85 4.47 9.14 16.87
N ARG A 86 5.70 9.38 17.31
CA ARG A 86 6.05 9.56 18.73
C ARG A 86 5.47 10.85 19.34
N GLU A 87 5.23 11.87 18.54
CA GLU A 87 4.59 13.10 19.00
C GLU A 87 3.06 12.98 19.02
N VAL A 88 2.51 12.13 18.18
CA VAL A 88 1.07 11.83 18.13
C VAL A 88 0.67 10.86 19.24
N PHE A 89 1.43 9.79 19.44
CA PHE A 89 1.19 8.76 20.45
C PHE A 89 2.15 8.95 21.62
N THR A 90 1.71 9.67 22.65
CA THR A 90 2.57 10.11 23.77
C THR A 90 2.70 9.09 24.89
N ASP A 91 1.88 8.02 24.90
CA ASP A 91 1.95 6.95 25.92
C ASP A 91 3.23 6.11 25.74
N PRO A 92 4.14 6.04 26.75
CA PRO A 92 5.37 5.28 26.63
C PRO A 92 5.17 3.77 26.42
N GLN A 93 4.07 3.20 26.95
CA GLN A 93 3.75 1.79 26.77
C GLN A 93 3.34 1.52 25.33
N LEU A 94 2.49 2.38 24.74
CA LEU A 94 2.11 2.32 23.33
C LEU A 94 3.34 2.49 22.43
N GLN A 95 4.23 3.44 22.74
CA GLN A 95 5.46 3.64 21.97
C GLN A 95 6.34 2.39 21.95
N GLY A 96 6.52 1.74 23.10
CA GLY A 96 7.28 0.49 23.20
C GLY A 96 6.66 -0.65 22.38
N LEU A 97 5.32 -0.77 22.36
CA LEU A 97 4.61 -1.76 21.55
C LEU A 97 4.78 -1.47 20.04
N ILE A 98 4.67 -0.20 19.62
CA ILE A 98 4.91 0.20 18.23
C ILE A 98 6.35 -0.13 17.82
N GLU A 99 7.34 0.19 18.64
CA GLU A 99 8.76 -0.14 18.35
C GLU A 99 8.96 -1.64 18.18
N THR A 100 8.43 -2.44 19.12
CA THR A 100 8.50 -3.91 19.04
C THR A 100 7.82 -4.44 17.76
N ALA A 101 6.66 -3.88 17.39
CA ALA A 101 5.98 -4.25 16.15
C ALA A 101 6.82 -3.90 14.92
N LEU A 102 7.39 -2.69 14.85
CA LEU A 102 8.22 -2.26 13.72
C LEU A 102 9.49 -3.11 13.57
N GLU A 103 10.06 -3.60 14.67
CA GLU A 103 11.25 -4.46 14.62
C GLU A 103 10.93 -5.90 14.21
N ASN A 104 9.81 -6.45 14.68
CA ASN A 104 9.55 -7.89 14.63
C ASN A 104 8.48 -8.28 13.58
N ASN A 105 7.63 -7.37 13.16
CA ASN A 105 6.49 -7.69 12.32
C ASN A 105 6.90 -8.35 11.00
N THR A 106 6.27 -9.48 10.67
CA THR A 106 6.57 -10.29 9.49
C THR A 106 6.23 -9.56 8.19
N ASP A 107 5.13 -8.80 8.14
CA ASP A 107 4.70 -8.10 6.92
C ASP A 107 5.68 -6.98 6.56
N LEU A 108 6.20 -6.24 7.56
CA LEU A 108 7.21 -5.22 7.34
C LEU A 108 8.54 -5.82 6.87
N ARG A 109 8.95 -6.95 7.45
CA ARG A 109 10.14 -7.70 6.99
C ARG A 109 9.97 -8.18 5.55
N ASN A 110 8.81 -8.72 5.20
CA ASN A 110 8.51 -9.15 3.84
C ASN A 110 8.50 -7.96 2.85
N ALA A 111 7.95 -6.81 3.25
CA ALA A 111 8.00 -5.58 2.46
C ALA A 111 9.44 -5.12 2.21
N ALA A 112 10.30 -5.17 3.24
CA ALA A 112 11.73 -4.85 3.09
C ALA A 112 12.46 -5.84 2.15
N LEU A 113 12.14 -7.13 2.21
CA LEU A 113 12.67 -8.13 1.28
C LEU A 113 12.20 -7.88 -0.15
N ASN A 114 10.93 -7.46 -0.35
CA ASN A 114 10.42 -7.08 -1.67
C ASN A 114 11.19 -5.87 -2.25
N VAL A 115 11.51 -4.86 -1.43
CA VAL A 115 12.37 -3.75 -1.85
C VAL A 115 13.74 -4.27 -2.30
N LYS A 116 14.37 -5.17 -1.55
CA LYS A 116 15.67 -5.77 -1.89
C LYS A 116 15.61 -6.57 -3.21
N MET A 117 14.52 -7.31 -3.44
CA MET A 117 14.29 -8.02 -4.71
C MET A 117 14.21 -7.03 -5.89
N MET A 118 13.48 -5.92 -5.75
CA MET A 118 13.35 -4.91 -6.80
C MET A 118 14.64 -4.12 -7.03
N GLN A 119 15.44 -3.89 -5.98
CA GLN A 119 16.80 -3.31 -6.12
C GLN A 119 17.70 -4.21 -6.96
N THR A 120 17.63 -5.53 -6.75
CA THR A 120 18.37 -6.52 -7.53
C THR A 120 17.89 -6.53 -8.98
N ALA A 121 16.58 -6.49 -9.23
CA ALA A 121 16.01 -6.42 -10.57
C ALA A 121 16.44 -5.14 -11.32
N LEU A 122 16.47 -3.98 -10.63
CA LEU A 122 17.02 -2.75 -11.19
C LEU A 122 18.53 -2.88 -11.52
N THR A 123 19.30 -3.55 -10.67
CA THR A 123 20.71 -3.80 -10.92
C THR A 123 20.90 -4.66 -12.17
N VAL A 124 20.11 -5.72 -12.34
CA VAL A 124 20.11 -6.54 -13.57
C VAL A 124 19.76 -5.69 -14.80
N SER A 125 18.74 -4.82 -14.71
CA SER A 125 18.38 -3.92 -15.81
C SER A 125 19.50 -2.90 -16.16
N LYS A 126 20.33 -2.50 -15.20
CA LYS A 126 21.51 -1.67 -15.43
C LYS A 126 22.64 -2.48 -16.09
N LEU A 127 22.86 -3.71 -15.64
CA LEU A 127 23.87 -4.62 -16.20
C LEU A 127 23.53 -5.07 -17.62
N ALA A 128 22.26 -5.06 -18.02
CA ALA A 128 21.82 -5.38 -19.39
C ALA A 128 22.43 -4.46 -20.47
N PHE A 129 22.98 -3.30 -20.10
CA PHE A 129 23.75 -2.43 -21.01
C PHE A 129 25.18 -2.92 -21.25
N LEU A 130 25.67 -3.88 -20.48
CA LEU A 130 26.99 -4.48 -20.66
C LEU A 130 26.91 -5.75 -21.50
N PRO A 131 28.02 -6.12 -22.20
CA PRO A 131 28.04 -7.39 -22.92
C PRO A 131 27.92 -8.59 -21.96
N SER A 132 27.16 -9.59 -22.36
CA SER A 132 27.14 -10.90 -21.70
C SER A 132 28.30 -11.75 -22.21
N ILE A 133 28.96 -12.49 -21.32
CA ILE A 133 30.05 -13.40 -21.66
C ILE A 133 29.64 -14.82 -21.30
N ALA A 134 29.78 -15.73 -22.23
CA ALA A 134 29.46 -17.16 -22.02
C ALA A 134 30.57 -18.05 -22.56
N VAL A 135 30.80 -19.17 -21.88
CA VAL A 135 31.68 -20.27 -22.32
C VAL A 135 30.82 -21.50 -22.46
N ALA A 136 30.80 -22.11 -23.63
CA ALA A 136 29.95 -23.29 -23.93
C ALA A 136 30.75 -24.43 -24.61
N PRO A 137 31.57 -25.17 -23.87
CA PRO A 137 32.35 -26.27 -24.45
C PRO A 137 31.43 -27.34 -25.08
N GLN A 138 31.80 -27.77 -26.28
CA GLN A 138 31.06 -28.79 -27.02
C GLN A 138 32.03 -29.87 -27.55
N GLY A 139 31.64 -31.12 -27.45
CA GLY A 139 32.32 -32.25 -28.05
C GLY A 139 31.35 -33.06 -28.94
N THR A 140 31.74 -33.33 -30.14
CA THR A 140 30.92 -34.16 -31.08
C THR A 140 31.69 -35.38 -31.50
N ILE A 141 31.08 -36.55 -31.44
CA ILE A 141 31.54 -37.78 -32.00
C ILE A 141 30.58 -38.12 -33.15
N SER A 142 31.09 -38.13 -34.37
CA SER A 142 30.32 -38.49 -35.57
C SER A 142 30.96 -39.65 -36.30
N GLN A 143 30.17 -40.62 -36.69
CA GLN A 143 30.57 -41.75 -37.52
C GLN A 143 29.80 -41.64 -38.83
N VAL A 144 30.53 -41.55 -39.94
CA VAL A 144 29.92 -41.59 -41.28
C VAL A 144 30.03 -43.05 -41.76
N GLN A 145 28.89 -43.67 -42.01
CA GLN A 145 28.80 -45.07 -42.48
C GLN A 145 28.88 -45.09 -44.02
N MET A 146 30.11 -44.93 -44.51
CA MET A 146 30.52 -45.15 -45.91
C MET A 146 31.70 -46.11 -45.90
N ASP A 147 32.02 -46.75 -47.04
CA ASP A 147 33.20 -47.64 -47.16
C ASP A 147 34.47 -46.93 -46.65
N GLY A 148 34.98 -47.40 -45.50
CA GLY A 148 36.08 -46.74 -44.80
C GLY A 148 35.66 -45.95 -43.58
N ALA A 149 34.75 -46.48 -42.72
CA ALA A 149 34.22 -45.84 -41.54
C ALA A 149 35.29 -45.15 -40.68
N SER A 150 35.35 -43.84 -40.74
CA SER A 150 36.17 -43.00 -39.84
C SER A 150 35.32 -42.35 -38.74
N VAL A 151 35.73 -42.53 -37.49
CA VAL A 151 35.11 -41.86 -36.34
C VAL A 151 35.77 -40.49 -36.21
N ASN A 152 35.02 -39.44 -36.49
CA ASN A 152 35.51 -38.05 -36.30
C ASN A 152 35.16 -37.61 -34.88
N ARG A 153 36.20 -37.19 -34.13
CA ARG A 153 36.06 -36.62 -32.79
C ARG A 153 36.46 -35.15 -32.90
N THR A 154 35.46 -34.28 -32.72
CA THR A 154 35.70 -32.85 -32.75
C THR A 154 35.33 -32.21 -31.39
N TYR A 155 36.08 -31.19 -31.03
CA TYR A 155 35.76 -30.36 -29.86
C TYR A 155 35.80 -28.91 -30.21
N GLN A 156 35.00 -28.11 -29.52
CA GLN A 156 34.91 -26.66 -29.64
C GLN A 156 34.75 -26.08 -28.25
N ILE A 157 35.55 -25.06 -27.94
CA ILE A 157 35.47 -24.30 -26.68
C ILE A 157 35.30 -22.86 -27.08
N PRO A 158 34.07 -22.40 -27.40
CA PRO A 158 33.78 -21.02 -27.70
C PRO A 158 33.69 -20.20 -26.43
N ILE A 159 34.31 -19.02 -26.42
CA ILE A 159 34.10 -17.92 -25.51
C ILE A 159 33.37 -16.87 -26.32
N SER A 160 32.12 -16.59 -26.03
CA SER A 160 31.29 -15.63 -26.76
C SER A 160 30.96 -14.42 -25.88
N ALA A 161 31.11 -13.22 -26.41
CA ALA A 161 30.65 -11.98 -25.85
C ALA A 161 29.54 -11.43 -26.74
N SER A 162 28.33 -11.20 -26.18
CA SER A 162 27.20 -10.65 -26.92
C SER A 162 26.73 -9.34 -26.27
N TRP A 163 26.58 -8.31 -27.05
CA TRP A 163 26.19 -6.98 -26.63
C TRP A 163 25.03 -6.45 -27.47
N ASN A 164 23.91 -6.11 -26.80
CA ASN A 164 22.77 -5.43 -27.41
C ASN A 164 22.95 -3.92 -27.36
N VAL A 165 23.00 -3.28 -28.53
CA VAL A 165 23.12 -1.83 -28.65
C VAL A 165 21.73 -1.20 -28.59
N ASP A 166 21.49 -0.39 -27.58
CA ASP A 166 20.16 0.22 -27.33
C ASP A 166 19.98 1.51 -28.15
N LEU A 167 19.79 1.38 -29.47
CA LEU A 167 19.52 2.53 -30.33
C LEU A 167 18.07 3.03 -30.27
N PHE A 168 17.15 2.21 -29.87
CA PHE A 168 15.72 2.50 -29.88
C PHE A 168 15.10 2.55 -28.49
N GLY A 169 15.91 2.65 -27.44
CA GLY A 169 15.50 2.88 -26.06
C GLY A 169 14.76 1.69 -25.40
N ASN A 170 14.93 0.48 -25.91
CA ASN A 170 14.35 -0.72 -25.31
C ASN A 170 14.89 -0.98 -23.91
N LEU A 171 16.23 -1.08 -23.78
CA LEU A 171 16.89 -1.30 -22.49
C LEU A 171 16.72 -0.10 -21.55
N LEU A 172 16.73 1.13 -22.11
CA LEU A 172 16.49 2.35 -21.32
C LEU A 172 15.10 2.36 -20.73
N SER A 173 14.07 2.00 -21.50
CA SER A 173 12.68 1.92 -21.04
C SER A 173 12.50 0.81 -20.00
N GLN A 174 13.11 -0.36 -20.20
CA GLN A 174 13.12 -1.45 -19.19
C GLN A 174 13.78 -1.01 -17.87
N LYS A 175 14.93 -0.30 -17.93
CA LYS A 175 15.60 0.23 -16.75
C LYS A 175 14.71 1.26 -16.03
N ARG A 176 14.04 2.17 -16.77
CA ARG A 176 13.13 3.16 -16.21
C ARG A 176 11.90 2.48 -15.59
N SER A 177 11.33 1.49 -16.25
CA SER A 177 10.22 0.67 -15.69
C SER A 177 10.65 0.01 -14.37
N ALA A 178 11.80 -0.67 -14.33
CA ALA A 178 12.33 -1.27 -13.11
C ALA A 178 12.61 -0.24 -12.00
N GLN A 179 13.01 0.97 -12.34
CA GLN A 179 13.22 2.08 -11.40
C GLN A 179 11.88 2.54 -10.79
N MET A 180 10.83 2.73 -11.61
CA MET A 180 9.49 3.11 -11.13
C MET A 180 8.90 2.01 -10.24
N LYS A 181 9.06 0.74 -10.63
CA LYS A 181 8.65 -0.39 -9.82
C LYS A 181 9.33 -0.43 -8.46
N LEU A 182 10.63 -0.14 -8.41
CA LEU A 182 11.35 -0.04 -7.13
C LEU A 182 10.80 1.08 -6.25
N LEU A 183 10.46 2.25 -6.82
CA LEU A 183 9.87 3.36 -6.08
C LEU A 183 8.48 2.96 -5.53
N ALA A 184 7.62 2.38 -6.37
CA ALA A 184 6.30 1.91 -5.94
C ALA A 184 6.37 0.90 -4.78
N VAL A 185 7.33 -0.04 -4.80
CA VAL A 185 7.51 -1.03 -3.72
C VAL A 185 8.08 -0.40 -2.45
N LYS A 186 8.93 0.63 -2.55
CA LYS A 186 9.39 1.40 -1.38
C LYS A 186 8.24 2.15 -0.71
N ASP A 187 7.39 2.80 -1.51
CA ASP A 187 6.21 3.47 -0.98
C ASP A 187 5.24 2.47 -0.33
N TYR A 188 5.06 1.30 -0.94
CA TYR A 188 4.28 0.22 -0.33
C TYR A 188 4.85 -0.24 1.03
N GLN A 189 6.18 -0.28 1.19
CA GLN A 189 6.80 -0.54 2.50
C GLN A 189 6.40 0.51 3.53
N VAL A 190 6.35 1.79 3.15
CA VAL A 190 5.88 2.88 4.03
C VAL A 190 4.41 2.70 4.38
N VAL A 191 3.55 2.32 3.41
CA VAL A 191 2.13 2.01 3.68
C VAL A 191 1.99 0.89 4.71
N VAL A 192 2.76 -0.19 4.59
CA VAL A 192 2.76 -1.29 5.57
C VAL A 192 3.20 -0.80 6.95
N GLN A 193 4.25 0.02 7.03
CA GLN A 193 4.71 0.64 8.27
C GLN A 193 3.61 1.47 8.94
N THR A 194 2.96 2.37 8.20
CA THR A 194 1.85 3.18 8.70
C THR A 194 0.69 2.31 9.20
N ASN A 195 0.33 1.26 8.45
CA ASN A 195 -0.74 0.35 8.84
C ASN A 195 -0.42 -0.39 10.15
N ILE A 196 0.83 -0.77 10.38
CA ILE A 196 1.26 -1.41 11.63
C ILE A 196 1.16 -0.42 12.78
N ILE A 197 1.68 0.81 12.64
CA ILE A 197 1.63 1.83 13.69
C ILE A 197 0.18 2.11 14.09
N CYS A 198 -0.70 2.39 13.12
CA CYS A 198 -2.11 2.67 13.38
C CYS A 198 -2.87 1.44 13.88
N GLY A 199 -2.52 0.24 13.40
CA GLY A 199 -3.10 -1.02 13.86
C GLY A 199 -2.77 -1.31 15.33
N VAL A 200 -1.52 -1.13 15.74
CA VAL A 200 -1.09 -1.27 17.16
C VAL A 200 -1.81 -0.23 18.03
N ALA A 201 -1.87 1.04 17.59
CA ALA A 201 -2.55 2.10 18.35
C ALA A 201 -4.05 1.80 18.51
N ASN A 202 -4.74 1.39 17.45
CA ASN A 202 -6.17 1.05 17.51
C ASN A 202 -6.46 -0.14 18.44
N LEU A 203 -5.63 -1.19 18.39
CA LEU A 203 -5.77 -2.33 19.30
C LEU A 203 -5.46 -1.95 20.75
N TYR A 204 -4.45 -1.12 20.97
CA TYR A 204 -4.09 -0.63 22.31
C TYR A 204 -5.23 0.14 22.95
N TYR A 205 -5.81 1.12 22.24
CA TYR A 205 -6.97 1.87 22.75
C TYR A 205 -8.21 0.98 22.93
N THR A 206 -8.41 -0.01 22.05
CA THR A 206 -9.49 -0.98 22.22
C THR A 206 -9.31 -1.81 23.50
N LEU A 207 -8.10 -2.28 23.79
CA LEU A 207 -7.80 -3.01 25.03
C LEU A 207 -8.07 -2.16 26.27
N MET A 208 -7.66 -0.88 26.25
CA MET A 208 -7.90 0.03 27.36
C MET A 208 -9.39 0.30 27.57
N MET A 209 -10.17 0.44 26.49
CA MET A 209 -11.62 0.57 26.56
C MET A 209 -12.26 -0.69 27.17
N LEU A 210 -11.81 -1.88 26.79
CA LEU A 210 -12.33 -3.14 27.34
C LEU A 210 -12.00 -3.28 28.84
N ASP A 211 -10.84 -2.79 29.30
CA ASP A 211 -10.52 -2.74 30.73
C ASP A 211 -11.45 -1.79 31.48
N GLU A 212 -11.78 -0.62 30.90
CA GLU A 212 -12.73 0.30 31.52
C GLU A 212 -14.14 -0.27 31.54
N GLN A 213 -14.57 -0.95 30.48
CA GLN A 213 -15.82 -1.72 30.51
C GLN A 213 -15.80 -2.82 31.58
N MET A 214 -14.66 -3.47 31.82
CA MET A 214 -14.50 -4.45 32.89
C MET A 214 -14.71 -3.82 34.27
N ASN A 215 -14.18 -2.61 34.49
CA ASN A 215 -14.41 -1.84 35.71
C ASN A 215 -15.90 -1.54 35.91
N ILE A 216 -16.55 -1.00 34.86
CA ILE A 216 -17.99 -0.68 34.87
C ILE A 216 -18.84 -1.92 35.18
N ILE A 217 -18.60 -3.05 34.51
CA ILE A 217 -19.34 -4.30 34.72
C ILE A 217 -19.08 -4.86 36.13
N THR A 218 -17.86 -4.69 36.66
CA THR A 218 -17.56 -5.16 38.03
C THR A 218 -18.28 -4.32 39.08
N ASP A 219 -18.43 -3.02 38.90
CA ASP A 219 -19.22 -2.16 39.76
C ASP A 219 -20.73 -2.53 39.68
N MET A 220 -21.20 -2.79 38.44
CA MET A 220 -22.61 -3.24 38.25
C MET A 220 -22.89 -4.62 38.83
N GLU A 221 -21.94 -5.54 38.76
CA GLU A 221 -22.05 -6.86 39.39
C GLU A 221 -22.27 -6.71 40.92
N LYS A 222 -21.50 -5.81 41.55
CA LYS A 222 -21.63 -5.48 42.97
C LYS A 222 -23.00 -4.87 43.27
N LEU A 223 -23.42 -3.88 42.49
CA LEU A 223 -24.71 -3.19 42.67
C LEU A 223 -25.91 -4.11 42.46
N THR A 224 -25.89 -4.96 41.44
CA THR A 224 -26.99 -5.94 41.21
C THR A 224 -26.98 -7.03 42.26
N LYS A 225 -25.82 -7.43 42.79
CA LYS A 225 -25.75 -8.37 43.93
C LYS A 225 -26.36 -7.78 45.20
N GLU A 226 -26.05 -6.55 45.56
CA GLU A 226 -26.63 -5.86 46.70
C GLU A 226 -28.16 -5.76 46.54
N THR A 227 -28.64 -5.47 45.34
CA THR A 227 -30.08 -5.41 45.03
C THR A 227 -30.76 -6.76 45.20
N TRP A 228 -30.15 -7.85 44.72
CA TRP A 228 -30.67 -9.22 44.91
C TRP A 228 -30.71 -9.60 46.38
N ASP A 229 -29.65 -9.34 47.16
CA ASP A 229 -29.62 -9.67 48.60
C ASP A 229 -30.67 -8.85 49.38
N MET A 230 -30.87 -7.57 49.03
CA MET A 230 -31.94 -6.76 49.60
C MET A 230 -33.34 -7.34 49.27
N MET A 231 -33.57 -7.84 48.04
CA MET A 231 -34.83 -8.46 47.66
C MET A 231 -35.11 -9.76 48.45
N LYS A 232 -34.10 -10.59 48.72
CA LYS A 232 -34.21 -11.77 49.54
C LYS A 232 -34.68 -11.42 50.96
N LEU A 233 -34.03 -10.42 51.57
CA LEU A 233 -34.38 -9.95 52.90
C LEU A 233 -35.83 -9.40 52.93
N GLN A 234 -36.26 -8.64 51.94
CA GLN A 234 -37.62 -8.13 51.83
C GLN A 234 -38.64 -9.25 51.67
N MET A 235 -38.31 -10.34 50.98
CA MET A 235 -39.17 -11.51 50.83
C MET A 235 -39.32 -12.26 52.19
N GLU A 236 -38.23 -12.45 52.93
CA GLU A 236 -38.22 -13.05 54.26
C GLU A 236 -39.10 -12.24 55.26
N LEU A 237 -39.10 -10.93 55.11
CA LEU A 237 -39.95 -10.01 55.87
C LEU A 237 -41.39 -9.93 55.36
N GLY A 238 -41.77 -10.76 54.35
CA GLY A 238 -43.14 -10.79 53.77
C GLY A 238 -43.47 -9.52 52.94
N ARG A 239 -42.46 -8.69 52.56
CA ARG A 239 -42.64 -7.40 51.87
C ARG A 239 -42.37 -7.47 50.36
N ALA A 240 -41.72 -8.52 49.84
CA ALA A 240 -41.48 -8.74 48.43
C ALA A 240 -42.05 -10.10 47.98
N ARG A 241 -42.37 -10.20 46.67
CA ARG A 241 -42.83 -11.45 46.04
C ARG A 241 -41.61 -12.27 45.56
N SER A 242 -41.75 -13.58 45.52
CA SER A 242 -40.75 -14.51 44.96
C SER A 242 -40.34 -14.12 43.55
N THR A 243 -41.27 -13.64 42.69
CA THR A 243 -40.99 -13.18 41.33
C THR A 243 -40.02 -12.01 41.28
N SER A 244 -40.06 -11.09 42.25
CA SER A 244 -39.13 -9.95 42.35
C SER A 244 -37.71 -10.41 42.68
N VAL A 245 -37.57 -11.40 43.59
CA VAL A 245 -36.28 -12.02 43.92
C VAL A 245 -35.67 -12.72 42.69
N GLN A 246 -36.50 -13.52 41.97
CA GLN A 246 -36.08 -14.22 40.76
C GLN A 246 -35.62 -13.25 39.64
N THR A 247 -36.29 -12.10 39.48
CA THR A 247 -35.91 -11.08 38.52
C THR A 247 -34.56 -10.43 38.89
N ALA A 248 -34.33 -10.16 40.19
CA ALA A 248 -33.04 -9.63 40.67
C ALA A 248 -31.89 -10.64 40.48
N GLU A 249 -32.17 -11.91 40.78
CA GLU A 249 -31.25 -13.00 40.57
C GLU A 249 -30.85 -13.14 39.08
N ALA A 250 -31.84 -13.11 38.18
CA ALA A 250 -31.61 -13.15 36.74
C ALA A 250 -30.79 -11.95 36.24
N SER A 251 -31.04 -10.74 36.77
CA SER A 251 -30.27 -9.55 36.46
C SER A 251 -28.80 -9.70 36.90
N TYR A 252 -28.56 -10.21 38.10
CA TYR A 252 -27.20 -10.46 38.59
C TYR A 252 -26.44 -11.46 37.70
N TYR A 253 -27.05 -12.60 37.36
CA TYR A 253 -26.43 -13.58 36.47
C TYR A 253 -26.23 -13.05 35.03
N SER A 254 -27.09 -12.16 34.55
CA SER A 254 -26.93 -11.49 33.27
C SER A 254 -25.64 -10.64 33.24
N VAL A 255 -25.37 -9.87 34.29
CA VAL A 255 -24.14 -9.07 34.43
C VAL A 255 -22.91 -9.98 34.54
N GLN A 256 -22.99 -11.10 35.27
CA GLN A 256 -21.89 -12.07 35.32
C GLN A 256 -21.59 -12.70 33.93
N ALA A 257 -22.62 -13.01 33.16
CA ALA A 257 -22.43 -13.52 31.80
C ALA A 257 -21.75 -12.49 30.88
N GLN A 258 -22.13 -11.21 30.97
CA GLN A 258 -21.48 -10.12 30.26
C GLN A 258 -20.00 -9.98 30.68
N LYS A 259 -19.71 -10.08 31.99
CA LYS A 259 -18.31 -10.07 32.50
C LYS A 259 -17.48 -11.22 31.95
N ALA A 260 -18.06 -12.42 31.83
CA ALA A 260 -17.38 -13.57 31.25
C ALA A 260 -17.07 -13.36 29.74
N ALA A 261 -18.05 -12.83 28.98
CA ALA A 261 -17.86 -12.50 27.57
C ALA A 261 -16.77 -11.43 27.37
N LEU A 262 -16.73 -10.41 28.23
CA LEU A 262 -15.73 -9.35 28.16
C LEU A 262 -14.31 -9.88 28.45
N LYS A 263 -14.15 -10.82 29.38
CA LYS A 263 -12.86 -11.50 29.62
C LYS A 263 -12.37 -12.23 28.36
N GLN A 264 -13.26 -12.86 27.62
CA GLN A 264 -12.91 -13.49 26.35
C GLN A 264 -12.47 -12.46 25.32
N GLN A 265 -13.20 -11.36 25.16
CA GLN A 265 -12.85 -10.29 24.22
C GLN A 265 -11.46 -9.68 24.52
N ILE A 266 -11.15 -9.41 25.80
CA ILE A 266 -9.83 -8.93 26.21
C ILE A 266 -8.75 -9.91 25.75
N ARG A 267 -8.95 -11.22 26.00
CA ARG A 267 -7.96 -12.23 25.60
C ARG A 267 -7.79 -12.32 24.08
N GLU A 268 -8.88 -12.19 23.32
CA GLU A 268 -8.83 -12.19 21.86
C GLU A 268 -8.07 -10.98 21.33
N MET A 269 -8.27 -9.79 21.91
CA MET A 269 -7.53 -8.58 21.54
C MET A 269 -6.05 -8.64 21.95
N GLU A 270 -5.73 -9.22 23.12
CA GLU A 270 -4.32 -9.46 23.52
C GLU A 270 -3.62 -10.41 22.54
N ASN A 271 -4.30 -11.46 22.10
CA ASN A 271 -3.76 -12.37 21.09
C ASN A 271 -3.58 -11.68 19.73
N ALA A 272 -4.51 -10.82 19.32
CA ALA A 272 -4.38 -10.03 18.09
C ALA A 272 -3.20 -9.06 18.15
N MET A 273 -2.98 -8.40 19.30
CA MET A 273 -1.80 -7.56 19.53
C MET A 273 -0.52 -8.39 19.48
N SER A 274 -0.46 -9.52 20.17
CA SER A 274 0.71 -10.40 20.17
C SER A 274 1.07 -10.89 18.75
N LEU A 275 0.05 -11.13 17.90
CA LEU A 275 0.27 -11.46 16.50
C LEU A 275 0.92 -10.31 15.70
N LEU A 276 0.51 -9.05 15.93
CA LEU A 276 1.15 -7.89 15.31
C LEU A 276 2.60 -7.72 15.79
N LEU A 277 2.87 -8.02 17.06
CA LEU A 277 4.22 -7.99 17.63
C LEU A 277 5.10 -9.17 17.19
N ASN A 278 4.51 -10.18 16.52
CA ASN A 278 5.14 -11.45 16.17
C ASN A 278 5.65 -12.20 17.40
N GLU A 279 4.84 -12.22 18.45
CA GLU A 279 5.12 -12.87 19.73
C GLU A 279 4.05 -13.90 20.09
N ALA A 280 4.35 -14.82 21.02
CA ALA A 280 3.36 -15.72 21.57
C ALA A 280 2.32 -14.94 22.39
N GLY A 281 1.05 -15.38 22.39
CA GLY A 281 -0.02 -14.71 23.13
C GLY A 281 0.29 -14.51 24.61
N HIS A 282 0.33 -13.27 25.05
CA HIS A 282 0.60 -12.87 26.44
C HIS A 282 -0.26 -11.67 26.84
N GLN A 283 -0.22 -11.31 28.12
CA GLN A 283 -0.91 -10.13 28.62
C GLN A 283 -0.13 -8.88 28.20
N ILE A 284 -0.83 -7.94 27.56
CA ILE A 284 -0.25 -6.69 27.06
C ILE A 284 -0.26 -5.64 28.17
N PRO A 285 0.88 -5.06 28.55
CA PRO A 285 0.95 -3.96 29.49
C PRO A 285 0.31 -2.70 28.88
N ARG A 286 -0.53 -2.01 29.68
CA ARG A 286 -1.26 -0.84 29.23
C ARG A 286 -1.62 0.10 30.38
N GLY A 287 -1.77 1.39 30.03
CA GLY A 287 -2.11 2.44 30.98
C GLY A 287 -3.62 2.53 31.28
N SER A 288 -4.05 3.69 31.81
CA SER A 288 -5.46 4.00 32.06
C SER A 288 -6.08 4.72 30.87
N PHE A 289 -7.32 4.34 30.52
CA PHE A 289 -8.07 4.86 29.38
C PHE A 289 -8.19 6.40 29.38
N TYR A 290 -8.53 6.98 30.54
CA TYR A 290 -8.74 8.44 30.67
C TYR A 290 -7.48 9.29 30.81
N ASN A 291 -6.30 8.66 30.93
CA ASN A 291 -5.03 9.38 31.01
C ASN A 291 -4.37 9.59 29.64
N GLN A 292 -5.05 9.26 28.55
CA GLN A 292 -4.52 9.41 27.21
C GLN A 292 -4.68 10.84 26.70
N SER A 293 -3.61 11.37 26.12
CA SER A 293 -3.59 12.69 25.49
C SER A 293 -3.33 12.55 23.99
N LEU A 294 -4.34 12.76 23.20
CA LEU A 294 -4.22 12.84 21.74
C LEU A 294 -4.35 14.30 21.28
N PRO A 295 -3.66 14.69 20.20
CA PRO A 295 -3.86 16.01 19.61
C PRO A 295 -5.34 16.22 19.23
N THR A 296 -5.89 17.37 19.61
CA THR A 296 -7.31 17.73 19.36
C THR A 296 -7.47 18.88 18.36
N GLN A 297 -6.36 19.57 18.03
CA GLN A 297 -6.37 20.65 17.06
C GLN A 297 -5.84 20.12 15.72
N PHE A 298 -6.74 19.93 14.78
CA PHE A 298 -6.41 19.61 13.42
C PHE A 298 -6.51 20.88 12.60
N SER A 299 -5.40 21.30 11.96
CA SER A 299 -5.47 22.41 11.02
C SER A 299 -6.41 22.00 9.87
N SER A 300 -7.51 22.72 9.71
CA SER A 300 -8.58 22.42 8.74
C SER A 300 -8.18 22.59 7.26
N GLY A 301 -6.92 22.91 7.00
CA GLY A 301 -6.37 23.08 5.66
C GLY A 301 -5.85 21.78 5.05
N VAL A 302 -6.71 20.80 4.77
CA VAL A 302 -6.31 19.61 4.01
C VAL A 302 -6.32 19.97 2.52
N GLY A 303 -5.25 20.60 2.05
CA GLY A 303 -5.07 20.87 0.61
C GLY A 303 -4.84 19.56 -0.16
N ILE A 304 -5.28 19.53 -1.43
CA ILE A 304 -5.08 18.41 -2.37
C ILE A 304 -3.59 18.03 -2.48
N GLN A 305 -2.68 18.97 -2.22
CA GLN A 305 -1.23 18.72 -2.17
C GLN A 305 -0.83 17.73 -1.06
N LEU A 306 -1.60 17.61 0.02
CA LEU A 306 -1.35 16.65 1.09
C LEU A 306 -1.63 15.20 0.67
N LEU A 307 -2.60 14.99 -0.22
CA LEU A 307 -2.88 13.66 -0.77
C LEU A 307 -1.74 13.18 -1.67
N SER A 308 -0.96 14.09 -2.27
CA SER A 308 0.20 13.70 -3.08
C SER A 308 1.39 13.21 -2.23
N ASN A 309 1.41 13.52 -0.92
CA ASN A 309 2.45 13.05 0.00
C ASN A 309 2.15 11.65 0.58
N ARG A 310 0.94 11.13 0.36
CA ARG A 310 0.58 9.77 0.80
C ARG A 310 1.37 8.73 0.01
N ALA A 311 1.95 7.79 0.71
CA ALA A 311 2.76 6.74 0.12
C ALA A 311 1.94 5.82 -0.83
N ASP A 312 0.67 5.55 -0.54
CA ASP A 312 -0.20 4.74 -1.39
C ASP A 312 -0.56 5.45 -2.71
N VAL A 313 -0.80 6.76 -2.68
CA VAL A 313 -1.05 7.59 -3.88
C VAL A 313 0.22 7.66 -4.74
N HIS A 314 1.38 7.88 -4.12
CA HIS A 314 2.66 7.91 -4.83
C HIS A 314 3.02 6.53 -5.41
N ALA A 315 2.77 5.43 -4.68
CA ALA A 315 2.94 4.06 -5.19
C ALA A 315 2.08 3.78 -6.42
N ALA A 316 0.81 4.23 -6.41
CA ALA A 316 -0.09 4.10 -7.56
C ALA A 316 0.39 4.93 -8.77
N GLU A 317 0.92 6.15 -8.55
CA GLU A 317 1.52 6.96 -9.61
C GLU A 317 2.79 6.31 -10.17
N MET A 318 3.67 5.78 -9.32
CA MET A 318 4.88 5.06 -9.78
C MET A 318 4.51 3.80 -10.56
N SER A 319 3.41 3.11 -10.21
CA SER A 319 2.89 1.99 -10.97
C SER A 319 2.36 2.40 -12.34
N LEU A 320 1.71 3.56 -12.44
CA LEU A 320 1.32 4.16 -13.73
C LEU A 320 2.54 4.50 -14.59
N ALA A 321 3.56 5.13 -13.99
CA ALA A 321 4.82 5.46 -14.67
C ALA A 321 5.57 4.19 -15.13
N GLN A 322 5.51 3.10 -14.36
CA GLN A 322 6.02 1.79 -14.77
C GLN A 322 5.31 1.31 -16.03
N CYS A 323 3.97 1.26 -16.04
CA CYS A 323 3.18 0.82 -17.20
C CYS A 323 3.39 1.72 -18.44
N PHE A 324 3.66 3.02 -18.25
CA PHE A 324 4.06 3.92 -19.33
C PHE A 324 5.39 3.44 -19.97
N TYR A 325 6.42 3.16 -19.18
CA TYR A 325 7.70 2.66 -19.71
C TYR A 325 7.60 1.26 -20.28
N ASP A 326 6.72 0.40 -19.75
CA ASP A 326 6.41 -0.91 -20.34
C ASP A 326 5.76 -0.77 -21.73
N THR A 327 4.90 0.25 -21.91
CA THR A 327 4.31 0.60 -23.21
C THR A 327 5.39 1.10 -24.19
N GLU A 328 6.36 1.91 -23.74
CA GLU A 328 7.49 2.33 -24.56
C GLU A 328 8.40 1.14 -24.92
N THR A 329 8.61 0.21 -23.99
CA THR A 329 9.32 -1.06 -24.27
C THR A 329 8.58 -1.90 -25.31
N ALA A 330 7.25 -2.01 -25.22
CA ALA A 330 6.47 -2.72 -26.23
C ALA A 330 6.50 -2.00 -27.61
N ARG A 331 6.55 -0.67 -27.60
CA ARG A 331 6.67 0.15 -28.83
C ARG A 331 8.05 -0.01 -29.47
N SER A 332 9.11 -0.12 -28.69
CA SER A 332 10.48 -0.29 -29.20
C SER A 332 10.67 -1.62 -29.95
N ARG A 333 9.82 -2.64 -29.72
CA ARG A 333 9.86 -3.93 -30.43
C ARG A 333 9.46 -3.84 -31.93
N PHE A 334 8.90 -2.70 -32.36
CA PHE A 334 8.65 -2.42 -33.79
C PHE A 334 9.89 -1.96 -34.54
N TYR A 335 11.00 -1.71 -33.84
CA TYR A 335 12.27 -1.26 -34.42
C TYR A 335 13.29 -2.39 -34.43
N PRO A 336 14.31 -2.32 -35.32
CA PRO A 336 15.37 -3.31 -35.40
C PRO A 336 16.16 -3.42 -34.08
N ASN A 337 16.53 -4.65 -33.74
CA ASN A 337 17.50 -4.90 -32.67
C ASN A 337 18.92 -5.06 -33.25
N ILE A 338 19.90 -4.39 -32.67
CA ILE A 338 21.30 -4.48 -33.08
C ILE A 338 22.06 -5.26 -32.00
N THR A 339 22.66 -6.38 -32.43
CA THR A 339 23.49 -7.20 -31.55
C THR A 339 24.88 -7.33 -32.13
N ILE A 340 25.90 -7.05 -31.33
CA ILE A 340 27.31 -7.29 -31.67
C ILE A 340 27.77 -8.51 -30.88
N THR A 341 28.24 -9.55 -31.62
CA THR A 341 28.74 -10.78 -31.02
C THR A 341 30.18 -11.00 -31.40
N GLY A 342 31.08 -11.12 -30.43
CA GLY A 342 32.45 -11.54 -30.59
C GLY A 342 32.61 -12.98 -30.08
N THR A 343 33.29 -13.83 -30.81
CA THR A 343 33.59 -15.20 -30.39
C THR A 343 35.08 -15.50 -30.56
N ALA A 344 35.69 -15.98 -29.47
CA ALA A 344 37.01 -16.62 -29.51
C ALA A 344 36.80 -18.14 -29.27
N MET A 345 37.12 -18.94 -30.23
CA MET A 345 36.86 -20.39 -30.19
C MET A 345 38.15 -21.17 -30.37
N PHE A 346 38.45 -22.07 -29.43
CA PHE A 346 39.48 -23.08 -29.61
C PHE A 346 38.82 -24.36 -30.13
N THR A 347 39.26 -24.84 -31.32
CA THR A 347 38.63 -26.00 -31.96
C THR A 347 39.63 -26.83 -32.74
N ASN A 348 39.40 -28.12 -32.85
CA ASN A 348 40.12 -29.01 -33.77
C ASN A 348 39.36 -29.25 -35.10
N SER A 349 38.17 -28.67 -35.27
CA SER A 349 37.36 -28.75 -36.50
C SER A 349 37.52 -27.48 -37.31
N LEU A 350 38.22 -27.55 -38.46
CA LEU A 350 38.47 -26.49 -39.40
C LEU A 350 37.81 -26.79 -40.74
N GLY A 351 36.50 -26.48 -40.85
CA GLY A 351 35.72 -26.84 -42.02
C GLY A 351 35.60 -28.38 -42.19
N THR A 352 36.14 -28.93 -43.25
CA THR A 352 36.15 -30.39 -43.53
C THR A 352 37.32 -31.14 -42.88
N GLN A 353 38.29 -30.43 -42.27
CA GLN A 353 39.49 -31.03 -41.70
C GLN A 353 39.46 -31.07 -40.17
N VAL A 354 39.96 -32.19 -39.60
CA VAL A 354 40.20 -32.33 -38.16
C VAL A 354 41.69 -32.17 -37.89
N VAL A 355 42.08 -31.16 -37.11
CA VAL A 355 43.48 -30.82 -36.83
C VAL A 355 43.77 -30.98 -35.34
N ASN A 356 44.84 -31.72 -35.00
CA ASN A 356 45.33 -31.87 -33.62
C ASN A 356 46.80 -31.43 -33.52
N PRO A 357 47.14 -30.56 -32.52
CA PRO A 357 46.24 -29.83 -31.61
C PRO A 357 45.35 -28.83 -32.33
N GLY A 358 44.19 -28.44 -31.72
CA GLY A 358 43.28 -27.46 -32.26
C GLY A 358 43.87 -26.05 -32.38
N LYS A 359 43.14 -25.16 -33.01
CA LYS A 359 43.53 -23.76 -33.25
C LYS A 359 42.51 -22.79 -32.73
N TRP A 360 42.93 -21.55 -32.46
CA TRP A 360 42.05 -20.44 -32.12
C TRP A 360 41.43 -19.84 -33.38
N ILE A 361 40.13 -19.58 -33.34
CA ILE A 361 39.39 -18.86 -34.34
C ILE A 361 38.77 -17.66 -33.62
N LEU A 362 39.01 -16.46 -34.15
CA LEU A 362 38.41 -15.22 -33.68
C LEU A 362 37.41 -14.72 -34.72
N SER A 363 36.19 -14.40 -34.30
CA SER A 363 35.18 -13.84 -35.16
C SER A 363 34.40 -12.73 -34.43
N ALA A 364 34.01 -11.70 -35.20
CA ALA A 364 33.12 -10.64 -34.73
C ALA A 364 32.00 -10.46 -35.76
N VAL A 365 30.76 -10.43 -35.30
CA VAL A 365 29.58 -10.32 -36.15
C VAL A 365 28.67 -9.23 -35.59
N GLY A 366 28.34 -8.23 -36.40
CA GLY A 366 27.25 -7.31 -36.12
C GLY A 366 25.98 -7.81 -36.84
N SER A 367 24.90 -7.99 -36.10
CA SER A 367 23.60 -8.40 -36.64
C SER A 367 22.54 -7.33 -36.41
N LEU A 368 21.74 -7.04 -37.43
CA LEU A 368 20.52 -6.24 -37.36
C LEU A 368 19.35 -7.15 -37.60
N THR A 369 18.49 -7.31 -36.60
CA THR A 369 17.33 -8.18 -36.70
C THR A 369 16.04 -7.39 -36.54
N GLN A 370 15.17 -7.44 -37.57
CA GLN A 370 13.85 -6.83 -37.55
C GLN A 370 12.81 -7.91 -37.84
N PRO A 371 11.92 -8.25 -36.89
CA PRO A 371 10.81 -9.14 -37.19
C PRO A 371 9.81 -8.46 -38.15
N ILE A 372 9.62 -9.00 -39.35
CA ILE A 372 8.64 -8.49 -40.32
C ILE A 372 7.25 -9.07 -40.04
N PHE A 373 7.20 -10.35 -39.68
CA PHE A 373 5.99 -11.06 -39.31
C PHE A 373 6.24 -11.95 -38.11
N ALA A 374 5.59 -11.65 -37.00
CA ALA A 374 5.68 -12.37 -35.72
C ALA A 374 4.29 -12.85 -35.25
N HIS A 375 3.48 -13.38 -36.14
CA HIS A 375 2.13 -13.90 -35.86
C HIS A 375 1.25 -12.92 -35.04
N GLY A 376 1.41 -11.62 -35.26
CA GLY A 376 0.69 -10.57 -34.52
C GLY A 376 1.16 -10.28 -33.09
N GLN A 377 2.18 -10.98 -32.57
CA GLN A 377 2.64 -10.87 -31.16
C GLN A 377 3.09 -9.47 -30.80
N ILE A 378 3.79 -8.75 -31.69
CA ILE A 378 4.27 -7.39 -31.44
C ILE A 378 3.08 -6.42 -31.31
N VAL A 379 2.10 -6.52 -32.21
CA VAL A 379 0.90 -5.68 -32.20
C VAL A 379 0.04 -5.98 -30.98
N ALA A 380 -0.16 -7.26 -30.67
CA ALA A 380 -0.89 -7.69 -29.47
C ALA A 380 -0.18 -7.20 -28.18
N GLY A 381 1.12 -7.35 -28.10
CA GLY A 381 1.92 -6.89 -26.95
C GLY A 381 1.77 -5.39 -26.71
N LEU A 382 1.79 -4.56 -27.75
CA LEU A 382 1.55 -3.11 -27.63
C LEU A 382 0.11 -2.80 -27.19
N LYS A 383 -0.90 -3.52 -27.72
CA LYS A 383 -2.29 -3.33 -27.30
C LYS A 383 -2.50 -3.69 -25.83
N VAL A 384 -1.92 -4.81 -25.39
CA VAL A 384 -1.96 -5.23 -23.98
C VAL A 384 -1.27 -4.20 -23.07
N ALA A 385 -0.07 -3.74 -23.41
CA ALA A 385 0.64 -2.73 -22.65
C ALA A 385 -0.15 -1.41 -22.52
N LYS A 386 -0.80 -0.95 -23.60
CA LYS A 386 -1.68 0.23 -23.55
C LYS A 386 -2.88 0.03 -22.65
N ALA A 387 -3.54 -1.13 -22.70
CA ALA A 387 -4.66 -1.44 -21.82
C ALA A 387 -4.21 -1.50 -20.33
N GLN A 388 -3.05 -2.07 -20.05
CA GLN A 388 -2.46 -2.07 -18.70
C GLN A 388 -2.13 -0.65 -18.21
N GLN A 389 -1.64 0.22 -19.09
CA GLN A 389 -1.38 1.63 -18.76
C GLN A 389 -2.70 2.36 -18.45
N GLU A 390 -3.77 2.11 -19.18
CA GLU A 390 -5.11 2.68 -18.92
C GLU A 390 -5.69 2.16 -17.60
N GLN A 391 -5.55 0.86 -17.31
CA GLN A 391 -5.93 0.29 -16.00
C GLN A 391 -5.16 0.94 -14.84
N ALA A 392 -3.84 1.16 -15.00
CA ALA A 392 -3.02 1.82 -13.99
C ALA A 392 -3.46 3.29 -13.78
N LEU A 393 -3.85 4.00 -14.85
CA LEU A 393 -4.40 5.35 -14.75
C LEU A 393 -5.71 5.37 -13.96
N ASN A 394 -6.64 4.45 -14.27
CA ASN A 394 -7.90 4.33 -13.54
C ASN A 394 -7.67 4.00 -12.06
N THR A 395 -6.73 3.10 -11.78
CA THR A 395 -6.34 2.76 -10.39
C THR A 395 -5.76 3.97 -9.65
N PHE A 396 -4.90 4.75 -10.30
CA PHE A 396 -4.33 5.96 -9.71
C PHE A 396 -5.42 7.00 -9.39
N GLN A 397 -6.35 7.26 -10.32
CA GLN A 397 -7.48 8.15 -10.08
C GLN A 397 -8.38 7.66 -8.93
N GLN A 398 -8.67 6.36 -8.88
CA GLN A 398 -9.47 5.77 -7.81
C GLN A 398 -8.75 5.86 -6.45
N THR A 399 -7.44 5.70 -6.41
CA THR A 399 -6.65 5.83 -5.17
C THR A 399 -6.72 7.25 -4.60
N ILE A 400 -6.66 8.28 -5.48
CA ILE A 400 -6.83 9.68 -5.06
C ILE A 400 -8.24 9.92 -4.49
N LEU A 401 -9.30 9.42 -5.17
CA LEU A 401 -10.67 9.55 -4.67
C LEU A 401 -10.87 8.83 -3.33
N LYS A 402 -10.30 7.65 -3.18
CA LYS A 402 -10.33 6.89 -1.92
C LYS A 402 -9.64 7.67 -0.80
N ALA A 403 -8.46 8.21 -1.06
CA ALA A 403 -7.71 9.01 -0.10
C ALA A 403 -8.50 10.24 0.38
N GLY A 404 -9.17 10.97 -0.52
CA GLY A 404 -10.04 12.09 -0.15
C GLY A 404 -11.23 11.68 0.71
N ASN A 405 -11.88 10.56 0.35
CA ASN A 405 -13.00 10.02 1.12
C ASN A 405 -12.57 9.54 2.52
N GLU A 406 -11.40 8.95 2.67
CA GLU A 406 -10.87 8.53 3.96
C GLU A 406 -10.66 9.71 4.90
N VAL A 407 -10.11 10.82 4.40
CA VAL A 407 -9.96 12.05 5.19
C VAL A 407 -11.31 12.63 5.58
N SER A 408 -12.26 12.76 4.63
CA SER A 408 -13.61 13.26 4.92
C SER A 408 -14.31 12.39 5.96
N ASN A 409 -14.27 11.06 5.82
CA ASN A 409 -14.89 10.13 6.76
C ASN A 409 -14.26 10.23 8.16
N ALA A 410 -12.94 10.38 8.26
CA ALA A 410 -12.26 10.50 9.55
C ALA A 410 -12.62 11.79 10.27
N LEU A 411 -12.73 12.92 9.55
CA LEU A 411 -13.15 14.21 10.10
C LEU A 411 -14.60 14.16 10.59
N VAL A 412 -15.52 13.63 9.79
CA VAL A 412 -16.94 13.49 10.20
C VAL A 412 -17.07 12.56 11.39
N ALA A 413 -16.33 11.44 11.41
CA ALA A 413 -16.33 10.53 12.55
C ALA A 413 -15.86 11.21 13.83
N TYR A 414 -14.76 11.98 13.77
CA TYR A 414 -14.25 12.74 14.92
C TYR A 414 -15.30 13.71 15.46
N ASN A 415 -15.87 14.57 14.61
CA ASN A 415 -16.87 15.57 15.01
C ASN A 415 -18.12 14.91 15.60
N THR A 416 -18.60 13.84 14.98
CA THR A 416 -19.77 13.10 15.47
C THR A 416 -19.49 12.45 16.83
N CYS A 417 -18.31 11.85 17.02
CA CYS A 417 -17.95 11.25 18.31
C CYS A 417 -17.75 12.30 19.40
N GLU A 418 -17.27 13.50 19.07
CA GLU A 418 -17.17 14.61 20.02
C GLU A 418 -18.55 15.08 20.49
N GLU A 419 -19.49 15.28 19.57
CA GLU A 419 -20.88 15.63 19.93
C GLU A 419 -21.53 14.54 20.79
N LYS A 420 -21.37 13.27 20.45
CA LYS A 420 -21.92 12.13 21.21
C LYS A 420 -21.31 12.05 22.60
N SER A 421 -19.99 12.19 22.75
CA SER A 421 -19.30 12.15 24.04
C SER A 421 -19.86 13.19 25.03
N ILE A 422 -20.21 14.40 24.55
CA ILE A 422 -20.85 15.45 25.35
C ILE A 422 -22.27 15.03 25.80
N LEU A 423 -23.03 14.39 24.93
CA LEU A 423 -24.39 13.91 25.23
C LEU A 423 -24.36 12.72 26.19
N ASP A 424 -23.43 11.80 25.99
CA ASP A 424 -23.23 10.62 26.84
C ASP A 424 -22.82 11.03 28.26
N GLU A 425 -21.97 12.04 28.42
CA GLU A 425 -21.61 12.54 29.75
C GLU A 425 -22.83 13.08 30.51
N LYS A 426 -23.71 13.79 29.81
CA LYS A 426 -24.99 14.27 30.41
C LYS A 426 -25.90 13.08 30.75
N MET A 427 -26.00 12.09 29.87
CA MET A 427 -26.82 10.92 30.05
C MET A 427 -26.34 10.07 31.24
N VAL A 428 -25.04 9.85 31.39
CA VAL A 428 -24.46 9.17 32.54
C VAL A 428 -24.80 9.87 33.84
N LYS A 429 -24.62 11.20 33.93
CA LYS A 429 -24.98 11.98 35.13
C LYS A 429 -26.45 11.87 35.49
N ILE A 430 -27.34 11.90 34.50
CA ILE A 430 -28.80 11.74 34.73
C ILE A 430 -29.11 10.34 35.25
N TYR A 431 -28.52 9.29 34.67
CA TYR A 431 -28.75 7.92 35.14
C TYR A 431 -28.13 7.63 36.51
N GLU A 432 -26.97 8.23 36.83
CA GLU A 432 -26.39 8.12 38.19
C GLU A 432 -27.34 8.70 39.24
N GLN A 433 -27.88 9.88 38.99
CA GLN A 433 -28.88 10.48 39.86
C GLN A 433 -30.16 9.64 39.93
N ASN A 434 -30.63 9.15 38.78
CA ASN A 434 -31.83 8.32 38.72
C ASN A 434 -31.70 7.01 39.52
N VAL A 435 -30.53 6.36 39.48
CA VAL A 435 -30.27 5.15 40.30
C VAL A 435 -30.31 5.49 41.78
N GLU A 436 -29.71 6.60 42.21
CA GLU A 436 -29.73 6.99 43.62
C GLU A 436 -31.15 7.38 44.10
N ASP A 437 -31.86 8.18 43.31
CA ASP A 437 -33.25 8.61 43.63
C ASP A 437 -34.20 7.43 43.69
N THR A 438 -34.17 6.49 42.74
CA THR A 438 -35.03 5.32 42.71
C THR A 438 -34.72 4.38 43.88
N ARG A 439 -33.45 4.25 44.30
CA ARG A 439 -33.02 3.47 45.45
C ARG A 439 -33.57 4.06 46.76
N GLN A 440 -33.52 5.38 46.92
CA GLN A 440 -34.07 6.10 48.07
C GLN A 440 -35.59 6.03 48.11
N LEU A 441 -36.26 6.24 46.98
CA LEU A 441 -37.71 6.14 46.85
C LEU A 441 -38.20 4.70 47.14
N TYR A 442 -37.47 3.67 46.72
CA TYR A 442 -37.82 2.28 47.03
C TYR A 442 -37.76 2.01 48.52
N THR A 443 -36.77 2.51 49.26
CA THR A 443 -36.68 2.36 50.72
C THR A 443 -37.82 3.07 51.46
N SER A 444 -38.33 4.18 50.93
CA SER A 444 -39.44 4.97 51.47
C SER A 444 -40.84 4.53 50.97
N LYS A 445 -40.93 3.43 50.20
CA LYS A 445 -42.15 2.89 49.57
C LYS A 445 -42.79 3.77 48.49
N GLY A 446 -42.01 4.69 47.89
CA GLY A 446 -42.46 5.59 46.85
C GLY A 446 -42.16 5.07 45.42
N SER A 447 -41.36 4.03 45.25
CA SER A 447 -40.98 3.46 43.95
C SER A 447 -41.14 1.95 43.91
N SER A 448 -41.28 1.40 42.71
CA SER A 448 -41.32 -0.05 42.49
C SER A 448 -39.89 -0.59 42.32
N TYR A 449 -39.68 -1.83 42.69
CA TYR A 449 -38.43 -2.55 42.50
C TYR A 449 -38.02 -2.61 41.00
N LEU A 450 -38.98 -2.67 40.08
CA LEU A 450 -38.72 -2.71 38.64
C LEU A 450 -38.06 -1.42 38.18
N GLU A 451 -38.40 -0.26 38.75
CA GLU A 451 -37.79 1.02 38.45
C GLU A 451 -36.31 1.04 38.84
N VAL A 452 -35.93 0.42 39.98
CA VAL A 452 -34.53 0.30 40.40
C VAL A 452 -33.72 -0.49 39.38
N ILE A 453 -34.23 -1.65 38.92
CA ILE A 453 -33.53 -2.48 37.90
C ILE A 453 -33.45 -1.72 36.58
N GLN A 454 -34.50 -1.03 36.16
CA GLN A 454 -34.49 -0.25 34.92
C GLN A 454 -33.47 0.91 34.99
N ALA A 455 -33.38 1.62 36.11
CA ALA A 455 -32.38 2.68 36.32
C ALA A 455 -30.96 2.10 36.29
N GLN A 456 -30.68 0.98 36.95
CA GLN A 456 -29.40 0.30 36.94
C GLN A 456 -29.00 -0.16 35.52
N SER A 457 -29.91 -0.75 34.78
CA SER A 457 -29.69 -1.18 33.40
C SER A 457 -29.43 0.03 32.47
N GLY A 458 -30.18 1.13 32.69
CA GLY A 458 -29.95 2.40 31.97
C GLY A 458 -28.55 2.98 32.22
N LEU A 459 -28.13 2.98 33.50
CA LEU A 459 -26.78 3.47 33.87
C LEU A 459 -25.67 2.61 33.26
N LEU A 460 -25.82 1.27 33.31
CA LEU A 460 -24.83 0.36 32.68
C LEU A 460 -24.69 0.66 31.19
N ASN A 461 -25.79 0.74 30.47
CA ASN A 461 -25.79 1.02 29.04
C ASN A 461 -25.21 2.39 28.72
N ALA A 462 -25.56 3.43 29.51
CA ALA A 462 -25.03 4.77 29.32
C ALA A 462 -23.50 4.86 29.52
N ARG A 463 -22.97 4.20 30.56
CA ARG A 463 -21.51 4.15 30.82
C ARG A 463 -20.77 3.37 29.74
N ILE A 464 -21.30 2.22 29.29
CA ILE A 464 -20.70 1.44 28.20
C ILE A 464 -20.71 2.24 26.89
N SER A 465 -21.83 2.93 26.57
CA SER A 465 -21.93 3.78 25.38
C SER A 465 -20.87 4.89 25.42
N LYS A 466 -20.77 5.60 26.54
CA LYS A 466 -19.78 6.68 26.71
C LYS A 466 -18.35 6.21 26.44
N VAL A 467 -17.92 5.11 27.06
CA VAL A 467 -16.55 4.60 26.89
C VAL A 467 -16.32 4.12 25.45
N THR A 468 -17.36 3.58 24.80
CA THR A 468 -17.28 3.17 23.39
C THR A 468 -17.17 4.38 22.46
N ASP A 469 -17.91 5.46 22.69
CA ASP A 469 -17.85 6.66 21.85
C ASP A 469 -16.55 7.46 22.11
N ASP A 470 -16.02 7.43 23.34
CA ASP A 470 -14.69 7.96 23.65
C ASP A 470 -13.58 7.19 22.91
N LEU A 471 -13.67 5.84 22.82
CA LEU A 471 -12.79 5.03 21.98
C LEU A 471 -12.91 5.41 20.49
N ASN A 472 -14.14 5.50 19.98
CA ASN A 472 -14.38 5.87 18.57
C ASN A 472 -13.77 7.23 18.23
N LYS A 473 -13.79 8.19 19.16
CA LYS A 473 -13.11 9.47 19.03
C LYS A 473 -11.60 9.30 18.91
N MET A 474 -10.97 8.48 19.78
CA MET A 474 -9.53 8.20 19.70
C MET A 474 -9.17 7.50 18.38
N GLN A 475 -9.95 6.52 17.95
CA GLN A 475 -9.75 5.83 16.68
C GLN A 475 -9.94 6.76 15.46
N ALA A 476 -10.86 7.71 15.53
CA ALA A 476 -11.03 8.72 14.49
C ALA A 476 -9.77 9.58 14.32
N VAL A 477 -9.08 9.94 15.42
CA VAL A 477 -7.79 10.65 15.38
C VAL A 477 -6.70 9.78 14.74
N VAL A 478 -6.59 8.50 15.12
CA VAL A 478 -5.63 7.56 14.53
C VAL A 478 -5.90 7.39 13.02
N ASN A 479 -7.16 7.22 12.63
CA ASN A 479 -7.57 7.08 11.24
C ASN A 479 -7.32 8.36 10.44
N LEU A 480 -7.52 9.54 11.03
CA LEU A 480 -7.18 10.82 10.40
C LEU A 480 -5.66 10.94 10.18
N TYR A 481 -4.85 10.56 11.17
CA TYR A 481 -3.40 10.52 11.04
C TYR A 481 -2.96 9.62 9.88
N GLN A 482 -3.54 8.43 9.80
CA GLN A 482 -3.31 7.49 8.69
C GLN A 482 -3.76 8.06 7.34
N ALA A 483 -4.96 8.64 7.27
CA ALA A 483 -5.53 9.21 6.06
C ALA A 483 -4.74 10.40 5.53
N LEU A 484 -4.02 11.13 6.39
CA LEU A 484 -3.13 12.23 6.03
C LEU A 484 -1.70 11.77 5.68
N GLY A 485 -1.43 10.46 5.68
CA GLY A 485 -0.13 9.87 5.33
C GLY A 485 0.87 9.84 6.48
N GLY A 486 0.40 9.89 7.72
CA GLY A 486 1.23 9.80 8.92
C GLY A 486 1.97 8.49 9.06
N GLY A 487 2.99 8.43 9.93
CA GLY A 487 3.78 7.22 10.20
C GLY A 487 4.88 6.92 9.18
N SER A 488 5.11 7.82 8.23
CA SER A 488 6.21 7.72 7.26
C SER A 488 7.55 8.17 7.84
N LYS A 489 7.52 8.89 8.98
CA LYS A 489 8.69 9.45 9.67
C LYS A 489 8.83 8.87 11.07
#